data_eca743c0561d0f1a637f8dbfea461923
#
_entry.id   eca743c0561d0f1a637f8dbfea461923
#
_cell.length_a   1.000
_cell.length_b   1.000
_cell.length_c   1.000
_cell.angle_alpha   90.00
_cell.angle_beta   90.00
_cell.angle_gamma   90.00
#
_symmetry.space_group_name_H-M   'P 1'
#
loop_
_entity.id
_entity.type
_entity.pdbx_description
1 polymer ?
#
loop_
_entity_poly.entity_id
_entity_poly.type
_entity_poly.pdbx_seq_one_letter_code
_entity_poly.pdbx_strand_id
1 'polypeptide(L)'
;MTDDELIWRISGGSGDGIASTSQNFAKALMRSGLNVFTHRHYPSRIRGGHTYTEVRASAGPVESRGDGYNFLLALGDSFARNPQEEAVYGNEEIKPLSENLDELREGGVIVYDEGLLDASEIPNFEERAEENDWHVYPLDLRGLARDMGREVMRNTAGVGATCALTGMELDHVEDLMRDAMPEKILDPNLEILETAYEQVQEEYDVDAPDVSVPTGEHDETQLLMSGSDAIAYGAIDEGCRFISGYPMTPWTEVFTIMSQNLPKLDGISEQVEDEIAAAALAVGASHAGVKAMSGSSGGGFALMSEPLELAEMTETPVVLIEAMRAGPSTGMPTKPEQSDLEHVLYTSQGDSQRVVLAPGTVEEAYEQSRLAFRLAYEYQIPTIL
;
A
#
# COMPACT_ATOMS: atom_id res chain seq x y z
N MET A 1 8.05 -21.86 17.55
CA MET A 1 8.71 -21.67 16.25
C MET A 1 8.99 -20.19 16.18
N THR A 2 10.22 -19.80 16.39
CA THR A 2 10.65 -18.41 16.10
C THR A 2 10.46 -18.26 14.61
N ASP A 3 9.39 -17.56 14.24
CA ASP A 3 9.19 -17.17 12.86
C ASP A 3 10.33 -16.18 12.55
N ASP A 4 11.24 -16.55 11.66
CA ASP A 4 12.34 -15.70 11.18
C ASP A 4 11.76 -14.55 10.33
N GLU A 5 10.80 -13.83 10.91
CA GLU A 5 10.10 -12.75 10.24
C GLU A 5 9.70 -11.61 11.19
N LEU A 6 9.81 -10.39 10.71
CA LEU A 6 9.18 -9.22 11.32
C LEU A 6 7.91 -8.88 10.56
N ILE A 7 6.78 -8.83 11.25
CA ILE A 7 5.54 -8.26 10.71
C ILE A 7 5.19 -7.03 11.54
N TRP A 8 5.60 -5.89 11.03
CA TRP A 8 5.43 -4.59 11.67
C TRP A 8 4.17 -3.89 11.16
N ARG A 9 3.29 -3.48 12.05
CA ARG A 9 2.13 -2.66 11.72
C ARG A 9 2.28 -1.26 12.31
N ILE A 10 2.15 -0.24 11.46
CA ILE A 10 1.98 1.14 11.89
C ILE A 10 0.53 1.56 11.67
N SER A 11 -0.08 2.16 12.67
CA SER A 11 -1.48 2.59 12.65
C SER A 11 -1.66 4.03 13.11
N GLY A 12 -2.68 4.69 12.57
CA GLY A 12 -2.97 6.10 12.87
C GLY A 12 -4.13 6.65 12.05
N GLY A 13 -4.18 7.97 11.90
CA GLY A 13 -5.17 8.66 11.07
C GLY A 13 -4.76 8.74 9.60
N SER A 14 -5.76 8.70 8.72
CA SER A 14 -5.53 8.93 7.29
C SER A 14 -5.03 10.35 7.04
N GLY A 15 -3.86 10.48 6.42
CA GLY A 15 -3.18 11.75 6.18
C GLY A 15 -2.03 12.06 7.15
N ASP A 16 -1.82 11.25 8.17
CA ASP A 16 -0.75 11.41 9.18
C ASP A 16 0.63 10.91 8.71
N GLY A 17 0.78 10.59 7.45
CA GLY A 17 2.06 10.14 6.90
C GLY A 17 2.35 8.65 7.11
N ILE A 18 1.38 7.86 7.57
CA ILE A 18 1.51 6.42 7.83
C ILE A 18 2.08 5.69 6.60
N ALA A 19 1.52 5.95 5.43
CA ALA A 19 1.95 5.30 4.19
C ALA A 19 3.39 5.64 3.79
N SER A 20 3.83 6.89 3.94
CA SER A 20 5.20 7.29 3.61
C SER A 20 6.21 6.75 4.61
N THR A 21 5.86 6.74 5.89
CA THR A 21 6.69 6.16 6.95
C THR A 21 6.89 4.67 6.74
N SER A 22 5.80 3.92 6.52
CA SER A 22 5.89 2.48 6.27
C SER A 22 6.65 2.12 5.00
N GLN A 23 6.49 2.91 3.93
CA GLN A 23 7.24 2.70 2.70
C GLN A 23 8.75 2.93 2.89
N ASN A 24 9.14 3.94 3.67
CA ASN A 24 10.55 4.17 3.97
C ASN A 24 11.11 3.07 4.88
N PHE A 25 10.36 2.63 5.89
CA PHE A 25 10.77 1.52 6.74
C PHE A 25 10.92 0.22 5.94
N ALA A 26 9.97 -0.09 5.05
CA ALA A 26 10.07 -1.23 4.14
C ALA A 26 11.34 -1.19 3.27
N LYS A 27 11.70 -0.01 2.74
CA LYS A 27 12.94 0.17 1.98
C LYS A 27 14.19 0.00 2.84
N ALA A 28 14.15 0.41 4.12
CA ALA A 28 15.27 0.20 5.03
C ALA A 28 15.48 -1.30 5.29
N LEU A 29 14.41 -2.05 5.51
CA LEU A 29 14.46 -3.51 5.64
C LEU A 29 14.97 -4.21 4.37
N MET A 30 14.61 -3.71 3.19
CA MET A 30 15.19 -4.21 1.92
C MET A 30 16.68 -3.92 1.81
N ARG A 31 17.16 -2.74 2.24
CA ARG A 31 18.58 -2.40 2.26
C ARG A 31 19.39 -3.28 3.23
N SER A 32 18.74 -3.81 4.27
CA SER A 32 19.36 -4.83 5.14
C SER A 32 19.31 -6.25 4.56
N GLY A 33 18.94 -6.41 3.29
CA GLY A 33 18.98 -7.69 2.57
C GLY A 33 17.75 -8.58 2.74
N LEU A 34 16.61 -8.02 3.17
CA LEU A 34 15.36 -8.76 3.39
C LEU A 34 14.40 -8.66 2.20
N ASN A 35 13.62 -9.72 2.01
CA ASN A 35 12.42 -9.67 1.19
C ASN A 35 11.28 -9.01 1.98
N VAL A 36 10.51 -8.16 1.32
CA VAL A 36 9.48 -7.35 1.98
C VAL A 36 8.16 -7.42 1.22
N PHE A 37 7.07 -7.57 1.97
CA PHE A 37 5.71 -7.42 1.47
C PHE A 37 5.01 -6.32 2.27
N THR A 38 4.28 -5.43 1.58
CA THR A 38 3.51 -4.37 2.23
C THR A 38 2.03 -4.54 2.00
N HIS A 39 1.23 -4.47 3.07
CA HIS A 39 -0.22 -4.46 3.01
C HIS A 39 -0.75 -3.18 3.63
N ARG A 40 -1.66 -2.51 2.95
CA ARG A 40 -2.20 -1.23 3.37
C ARG A 40 -3.71 -1.27 3.52
N HIS A 41 -4.18 -0.88 4.70
CA HIS A 41 -5.60 -0.66 4.98
C HIS A 41 -5.88 0.84 5.09
N TYR A 42 -6.89 1.30 4.37
CA TYR A 42 -7.35 2.68 4.43
C TYR A 42 -8.87 2.76 4.22
N PRO A 43 -9.53 3.76 4.83
CA PRO A 43 -10.97 3.96 4.66
C PRO A 43 -11.28 4.52 3.27
N SER A 44 -12.52 4.35 2.81
CA SER A 44 -13.02 4.93 1.54
C SER A 44 -13.21 6.45 1.61
N ARG A 45 -12.37 7.14 2.38
CA ARG A 45 -12.44 8.60 2.60
C ARG A 45 -11.14 9.26 2.18
N ILE A 46 -11.23 10.52 1.74
CA ILE A 46 -10.05 11.29 1.32
C ILE A 46 -9.23 11.73 2.55
N ARG A 47 -9.89 12.00 3.68
CA ARG A 47 -9.28 12.39 4.95
C ARG A 47 -10.07 11.82 6.12
N GLY A 48 -9.36 11.60 7.23
CA GLY A 48 -9.92 11.01 8.45
C GLY A 48 -10.15 9.50 8.33
N GLY A 49 -10.46 8.88 9.46
CA GLY A 49 -10.64 7.46 9.58
C GLY A 49 -9.35 6.69 9.86
N HIS A 50 -9.53 5.51 10.44
CA HIS A 50 -8.44 4.63 10.81
C HIS A 50 -7.70 4.09 9.58
N THR A 51 -6.38 4.15 9.62
CA THR A 51 -5.51 3.56 8.60
C THR A 51 -4.36 2.80 9.27
N TYR A 52 -3.93 1.73 8.63
CA TYR A 52 -2.68 1.08 9.00
C TYR A 52 -1.93 0.58 7.76
N THR A 53 -0.66 0.35 7.93
CA THR A 53 0.16 -0.39 6.96
C THR A 53 0.93 -1.47 7.70
N GLU A 54 0.95 -2.66 7.13
CA GLU A 54 1.80 -3.77 7.55
C GLU A 54 3.01 -3.86 6.63
N VAL A 55 4.15 -4.12 7.23
CA VAL A 55 5.39 -4.44 6.53
C VAL A 55 5.86 -5.78 7.05
N ARG A 56 5.78 -6.81 6.23
CA ARG A 56 6.30 -8.13 6.53
C ARG A 56 7.66 -8.28 5.89
N ALA A 57 8.65 -8.66 6.68
CA ALA A 57 10.03 -8.82 6.22
C ALA A 57 10.59 -10.16 6.69
N SER A 58 11.29 -10.86 5.79
CA SER A 58 11.94 -12.15 6.05
C SER A 58 13.15 -12.33 5.15
N ALA A 59 14.10 -13.20 5.56
CA ALA A 59 15.20 -13.63 4.71
C ALA A 59 14.71 -14.44 3.49
N GLY A 60 13.63 -15.21 3.66
CA GLY A 60 12.97 -15.97 2.60
C GLY A 60 11.96 -15.16 1.79
N PRO A 61 11.40 -15.72 0.70
CA PRO A 61 10.37 -15.07 -0.10
C PRO A 61 9.12 -14.73 0.72
N VAL A 62 8.54 -13.55 0.48
CA VAL A 62 7.33 -13.06 1.15
C VAL A 62 6.28 -12.65 0.11
N GLU A 63 5.17 -13.38 0.03
CA GLU A 63 4.12 -13.19 -0.97
C GLU A 63 2.75 -12.80 -0.38
N SER A 64 2.67 -12.62 0.93
CA SER A 64 1.43 -12.28 1.62
C SER A 64 1.68 -11.49 2.90
N ARG A 65 0.62 -10.89 3.45
CA ARG A 65 0.68 -10.17 4.74
C ARG A 65 0.95 -11.08 5.96
N GLY A 66 0.77 -12.40 5.82
CA GLY A 66 0.82 -13.35 6.93
C GLY A 66 -0.44 -13.38 7.77
N ASP A 67 -0.42 -14.18 8.85
CA ASP A 67 -1.52 -14.36 9.79
C ASP A 67 -1.24 -13.58 11.09
N GLY A 68 -1.74 -12.36 11.18
CA GLY A 68 -1.44 -11.43 12.26
C GLY A 68 -0.06 -10.79 12.13
N TYR A 69 0.33 -10.04 13.15
CA TYR A 69 1.61 -9.32 13.19
C TYR A 69 2.23 -9.41 14.59
N ASN A 70 3.54 -9.14 14.69
CA ASN A 70 4.29 -9.27 15.93
C ASN A 70 4.78 -7.93 16.50
N PHE A 71 4.59 -6.82 15.78
CA PHE A 71 4.96 -5.48 16.25
C PHE A 71 3.89 -4.44 15.85
N LEU A 72 3.33 -3.72 16.82
CA LEU A 72 2.42 -2.60 16.63
C LEU A 72 3.08 -1.28 17.00
N LEU A 73 3.12 -0.33 16.06
CA LEU A 73 3.37 1.08 16.33
C LEU A 73 2.05 1.85 16.18
N ALA A 74 1.41 2.20 17.31
CA ALA A 74 0.16 2.94 17.33
C ALA A 74 0.42 4.44 17.54
N LEU A 75 0.20 5.23 16.49
CA LEU A 75 0.33 6.68 16.52
C LEU A 75 -1.03 7.33 16.74
N GLY A 76 -1.08 8.32 17.61
CA GLY A 76 -2.27 9.11 17.77
C GLY A 76 -2.59 9.92 16.50
N ASP A 77 -3.87 10.23 16.31
CA ASP A 77 -4.34 11.04 15.20
C ASP A 77 -4.08 12.54 15.42
N SER A 78 -3.41 13.18 14.47
CA SER A 78 -3.20 14.63 14.49
C SER A 78 -4.34 15.43 13.89
N PHE A 79 -5.20 14.80 13.06
CA PHE A 79 -6.30 15.48 12.38
C PHE A 79 -7.59 15.57 13.19
N ALA A 80 -7.83 14.65 14.14
CA ALA A 80 -9.05 14.61 14.96
C ALA A 80 -9.24 15.82 15.89
N ARG A 81 -8.39 16.84 15.82
CA ARG A 81 -8.42 17.99 16.73
C ARG A 81 -8.90 19.30 16.12
N ASN A 82 -9.26 19.30 14.87
CA ASN A 82 -9.97 20.43 14.28
C ASN A 82 -11.47 20.25 14.56
N PRO A 83 -12.12 21.09 15.39
CA PRO A 83 -13.55 20.93 15.70
C PRO A 83 -14.47 20.86 14.49
N GLN A 84 -14.03 21.35 13.34
CA GLN A 84 -14.78 21.27 12.09
C GLN A 84 -14.63 19.88 11.44
N GLU A 85 -13.50 19.25 11.58
CA GLU A 85 -13.24 17.90 11.09
C GLU A 85 -13.86 16.85 12.03
N GLU A 86 -13.80 17.05 13.34
CA GLU A 86 -14.54 16.24 14.32
C GLU A 86 -16.05 16.21 14.04
N ALA A 87 -16.63 17.36 13.64
CA ALA A 87 -18.04 17.44 13.30
C ALA A 87 -18.40 16.70 12.00
N VAL A 88 -17.44 16.51 11.09
CA VAL A 88 -17.65 15.87 9.77
C VAL A 88 -17.27 14.40 9.79
N TYR A 89 -16.20 14.02 10.49
CA TYR A 89 -15.60 12.67 10.42
C TYR A 89 -15.79 11.86 11.71
N GLY A 90 -16.12 12.51 12.85
CA GLY A 90 -16.30 11.87 14.15
C GLY A 90 -15.00 11.38 14.79
N ASN A 91 -14.87 11.53 16.11
CA ASN A 91 -13.72 11.03 16.88
C ASN A 91 -13.73 9.50 17.07
N GLU A 92 -14.87 8.86 16.85
CA GLU A 92 -15.07 7.44 17.18
C GLU A 92 -14.43 6.47 16.17
N GLU A 93 -13.96 6.96 15.03
CA GLU A 93 -13.50 6.10 13.95
C GLU A 93 -11.98 5.89 13.89
N ILE A 94 -11.21 6.57 14.72
CA ILE A 94 -9.74 6.45 14.74
C ILE A 94 -9.33 5.87 16.07
N LYS A 95 -9.07 4.57 16.07
CA LYS A 95 -8.69 3.80 17.24
C LYS A 95 -7.38 3.04 16.96
N PRO A 96 -6.26 3.76 16.81
CA PRO A 96 -5.01 3.17 16.31
C PRO A 96 -4.45 2.10 17.24
N LEU A 97 -4.77 2.12 18.52
CA LEU A 97 -4.38 1.08 19.46
C LEU A 97 -5.45 -0.02 19.55
N SER A 98 -6.68 0.30 19.96
CA SER A 98 -7.69 -0.70 20.28
C SER A 98 -8.17 -1.57 19.11
N GLU A 99 -8.30 -1.01 17.91
CA GLU A 99 -8.76 -1.77 16.73
C GLU A 99 -7.70 -2.71 16.15
N ASN A 100 -6.45 -2.60 16.60
CA ASN A 100 -5.37 -3.43 16.09
C ASN A 100 -5.00 -4.60 17.00
N LEU A 101 -5.48 -4.66 18.23
CA LEU A 101 -5.06 -5.67 19.21
C LEU A 101 -5.48 -7.10 18.87
N ASP A 102 -6.56 -7.29 18.11
CA ASP A 102 -7.12 -8.63 17.86
C ASP A 102 -6.28 -9.47 16.87
N GLU A 103 -5.41 -8.84 16.09
CA GLU A 103 -4.52 -9.52 15.15
C GLU A 103 -3.05 -9.54 15.64
N LEU A 104 -2.77 -8.96 16.81
CA LEU A 104 -1.43 -9.01 17.40
C LEU A 104 -1.15 -10.40 17.98
N ARG A 105 -0.04 -10.98 17.59
CA ARG A 105 0.39 -12.32 18.02
C ARG A 105 0.77 -12.35 19.50
N GLU A 106 0.75 -13.54 20.10
CA GLU A 106 1.31 -13.80 21.43
C GLU A 106 2.80 -13.42 21.45
N GLY A 107 3.27 -12.79 22.55
CA GLY A 107 4.64 -12.27 22.67
C GLY A 107 4.89 -11.01 21.85
N GLY A 108 3.86 -10.42 21.25
CA GLY A 108 4.00 -9.26 20.38
C GLY A 108 4.36 -7.96 21.12
N VAL A 109 4.94 -7.02 20.38
CA VAL A 109 5.37 -5.70 20.87
C VAL A 109 4.33 -4.65 20.56
N ILE A 110 4.00 -3.80 21.53
CA ILE A 110 3.13 -2.63 21.40
C ILE A 110 3.91 -1.37 21.77
N VAL A 111 4.18 -0.52 20.79
CA VAL A 111 4.64 0.86 21.00
C VAL A 111 3.48 1.79 20.70
N TYR A 112 3.13 2.68 21.62
CA TYR A 112 2.08 3.66 21.39
C TYR A 112 2.43 5.05 21.88
N ASP A 113 1.89 6.08 21.19
CA ASP A 113 2.07 7.49 21.53
C ASP A 113 1.20 7.85 22.74
N GLU A 114 1.74 7.73 23.94
CA GLU A 114 1.03 8.04 25.20
C GLU A 114 0.63 9.52 25.33
N GLY A 115 1.24 10.41 24.56
CA GLY A 115 0.83 11.80 24.47
C GLY A 115 -0.57 12.00 23.89
N LEU A 116 -1.17 10.95 23.29
CA LEU A 116 -2.48 10.97 22.65
C LEU A 116 -3.38 9.78 22.98
N LEU A 117 -2.79 8.63 23.25
CA LEU A 117 -3.50 7.37 23.47
C LEU A 117 -3.40 6.99 24.93
N ASP A 118 -4.51 6.64 25.52
CA ASP A 118 -4.59 6.15 26.90
C ASP A 118 -5.03 4.67 26.87
N ALA A 119 -4.09 3.77 27.13
CA ALA A 119 -4.38 2.34 27.17
C ALA A 119 -5.40 1.97 28.26
N SER A 120 -5.54 2.78 29.32
CA SER A 120 -6.53 2.55 30.39
C SER A 120 -7.98 2.73 29.93
N GLU A 121 -8.21 3.42 28.81
CA GLU A 121 -9.54 3.55 28.19
C GLU A 121 -9.96 2.30 27.42
N ILE A 122 -9.03 1.35 27.18
CA ILE A 122 -9.32 0.10 26.46
C ILE A 122 -9.77 -0.96 27.48
N PRO A 123 -10.97 -1.52 27.33
CA PRO A 123 -11.46 -2.54 28.25
C PRO A 123 -10.52 -3.75 28.35
N ASN A 124 -10.15 -4.11 29.56
CA ASN A 124 -9.29 -5.26 29.90
C ASN A 124 -7.92 -5.24 29.20
N PHE A 125 -7.36 -4.06 28.91
CA PHE A 125 -6.08 -3.98 28.20
C PHE A 125 -4.94 -4.70 28.95
N GLU A 126 -4.80 -4.45 30.25
CA GLU A 126 -3.75 -5.08 31.07
C GLU A 126 -3.93 -6.61 31.15
N GLU A 127 -5.17 -7.09 31.35
CA GLU A 127 -5.48 -8.52 31.38
C GLU A 127 -5.16 -9.20 30.04
N ARG A 128 -5.52 -8.55 28.92
CA ARG A 128 -5.18 -9.02 27.58
C ARG A 128 -3.69 -9.03 27.32
N ALA A 129 -2.97 -8.03 27.80
CA ALA A 129 -1.52 -7.96 27.66
C ALA A 129 -0.83 -9.09 28.42
N GLU A 130 -1.29 -9.38 29.66
CA GLU A 130 -0.77 -10.50 30.45
C GLU A 130 -1.12 -11.86 29.82
N GLU A 131 -2.36 -12.05 29.36
CA GLU A 131 -2.82 -13.31 28.76
C GLU A 131 -2.10 -13.68 27.45
N ASN A 132 -1.66 -12.65 26.68
CA ASN A 132 -0.99 -12.83 25.40
C ASN A 132 0.52 -12.55 25.48
N ASP A 133 1.08 -12.35 26.67
CA ASP A 133 2.50 -12.04 26.87
C ASP A 133 2.98 -10.85 26.03
N TRP A 134 2.15 -9.81 25.89
CA TRP A 134 2.51 -8.63 25.11
C TRP A 134 3.48 -7.72 25.86
N HIS A 135 4.50 -7.24 25.15
CA HIS A 135 5.45 -6.26 25.62
C HIS A 135 4.99 -4.85 25.28
N VAL A 136 4.64 -4.04 26.30
CA VAL A 136 3.99 -2.74 26.11
C VAL A 136 4.93 -1.58 26.45
N TYR A 137 5.13 -0.68 25.49
CA TYR A 137 6.05 0.46 25.56
C TYR A 137 5.29 1.78 25.30
N PRO A 138 4.76 2.45 26.35
CA PRO A 138 4.22 3.80 26.24
C PRO A 138 5.36 4.80 26.05
N LEU A 139 5.28 5.65 25.02
CA LEU A 139 6.27 6.68 24.72
C LEU A 139 5.58 7.99 24.36
N ASP A 140 6.03 9.12 24.91
CA ASP A 140 5.56 10.45 24.51
C ASP A 140 6.21 10.89 23.18
N LEU A 141 5.90 10.16 22.09
CA LEU A 141 6.44 10.41 20.74
C LEU A 141 6.09 11.82 20.26
N ARG A 142 4.93 12.32 20.66
CA ARG A 142 4.48 13.68 20.33
C ARG A 142 5.24 14.73 21.11
N GLY A 143 5.54 14.51 22.37
CA GLY A 143 6.37 15.39 23.20
C GLY A 143 7.75 15.55 22.60
N LEU A 144 8.42 14.45 22.29
CA LEU A 144 9.70 14.44 21.59
C LEU A 144 9.65 15.25 20.27
N ALA A 145 8.63 15.02 19.44
CA ALA A 145 8.49 15.72 18.17
C ALA A 145 8.25 17.24 18.34
N ARG A 146 7.53 17.66 19.37
CA ARG A 146 7.29 19.08 19.68
C ARG A 146 8.55 19.78 20.15
N ASP A 147 9.36 19.15 20.97
CA ASP A 147 10.61 19.68 21.46
C ASP A 147 11.61 19.92 20.34
N MET A 148 11.60 19.09 19.28
CA MET A 148 12.36 19.20 18.05
C MET A 148 11.71 20.11 16.98
N GLY A 149 10.51 20.62 17.23
CA GLY A 149 9.86 21.71 16.49
C GLY A 149 8.69 21.32 15.56
N ARG A 150 8.40 20.04 15.27
CA ARG A 150 7.29 19.64 14.39
C ARG A 150 6.65 18.32 14.81
N GLU A 151 5.38 18.37 15.16
CA GLU A 151 4.59 17.24 15.62
C GLU A 151 4.52 16.04 14.65
N VAL A 152 4.64 16.28 13.34
CA VAL A 152 4.65 15.22 12.32
C VAL A 152 5.89 14.31 12.44
N MET A 153 6.95 14.77 13.09
CA MET A 153 8.19 14.00 13.30
C MET A 153 8.02 12.85 14.30
N ARG A 154 6.88 12.75 15.00
CA ARG A 154 6.56 11.59 15.87
C ARG A 154 6.62 10.24 15.15
N ASN A 155 6.35 10.24 13.83
CA ASN A 155 6.48 9.03 13.03
C ASN A 155 7.93 8.55 12.99
N THR A 156 8.86 9.49 12.82
CA THR A 156 10.31 9.20 12.83
C THR A 156 10.76 8.73 14.22
N ALA A 157 10.27 9.35 15.30
CA ALA A 157 10.52 8.88 16.66
C ALA A 157 10.01 7.44 16.86
N GLY A 158 8.81 7.12 16.37
CA GLY A 158 8.26 5.77 16.41
C GLY A 158 9.09 4.74 15.64
N VAL A 159 9.70 5.14 14.52
CA VAL A 159 10.66 4.28 13.79
C VAL A 159 11.93 4.07 14.59
N GLY A 160 12.47 5.11 15.25
CA GLY A 160 13.62 4.98 16.16
C GLY A 160 13.36 4.00 17.30
N ALA A 161 12.19 4.12 17.96
CA ALA A 161 11.76 3.16 18.98
C ALA A 161 11.62 1.73 18.42
N THR A 162 11.08 1.59 17.20
CA THR A 162 10.99 0.29 16.52
C THR A 162 12.37 -0.31 16.30
N CYS A 163 13.34 0.47 15.80
CA CYS A 163 14.70 -0.01 15.58
C CYS A 163 15.36 -0.48 16.89
N ALA A 164 15.21 0.26 18.00
CA ALA A 164 15.74 -0.13 19.29
C ALA A 164 15.20 -1.48 19.80
N LEU A 165 13.87 -1.70 19.65
CA LEU A 165 13.21 -2.91 20.15
C LEU A 165 13.35 -4.13 19.22
N THR A 166 13.74 -3.94 17.97
CA THR A 166 13.92 -5.03 16.99
C THR A 166 15.39 -5.33 16.67
N GLY A 167 16.31 -4.60 17.30
CA GLY A 167 17.73 -4.73 17.03
C GLY A 167 18.16 -4.26 15.63
N MET A 168 17.34 -3.47 14.95
CA MET A 168 17.68 -2.88 13.65
C MET A 168 18.65 -1.70 13.83
N GLU A 169 19.78 -1.74 13.13
CA GLU A 169 20.71 -0.62 13.09
C GLU A 169 20.10 0.58 12.34
N LEU A 170 20.41 1.81 12.78
CA LEU A 170 19.82 3.03 12.21
C LEU A 170 20.35 3.38 10.82
N ASP A 171 21.56 2.91 10.45
CA ASP A 171 22.27 3.28 9.22
C ASP A 171 21.39 3.25 7.96
N HIS A 172 20.63 2.18 7.76
CA HIS A 172 19.77 2.04 6.58
C HIS A 172 18.59 3.02 6.58
N VAL A 173 18.05 3.33 7.76
CA VAL A 173 16.97 4.33 7.91
C VAL A 173 17.51 5.73 7.65
N GLU A 174 18.66 6.06 8.24
CA GLU A 174 19.33 7.35 8.07
C GLU A 174 19.73 7.62 6.62
N ASP A 175 20.30 6.63 5.94
CA ASP A 175 20.67 6.75 4.52
C ASP A 175 19.47 7.02 3.63
N LEU A 176 18.34 6.35 3.90
CA LEU A 176 17.09 6.63 3.20
C LEU A 176 16.56 8.04 3.48
N MET A 177 16.69 8.51 4.71
CA MET A 177 16.31 9.87 5.06
C MET A 177 17.18 10.90 4.35
N ARG A 178 18.51 10.67 4.26
CA ARG A 178 19.44 11.51 3.50
C ARG A 178 19.12 11.54 2.00
N ASP A 179 18.69 10.41 1.43
CA ASP A 179 18.33 10.30 0.01
C ASP A 179 16.99 10.97 -0.32
N ALA A 180 16.02 10.92 0.60
CA ALA A 180 14.62 11.27 0.33
C ALA A 180 14.17 12.62 0.91
N MET A 181 14.83 13.13 1.95
CA MET A 181 14.39 14.32 2.67
C MET A 181 15.10 15.59 2.20
N PRO A 182 14.37 16.71 2.06
CA PRO A 182 15.02 18.02 1.87
C PRO A 182 15.93 18.39 3.05
N GLU A 183 17.10 18.98 2.78
CA GLU A 183 18.08 19.40 3.79
C GLU A 183 17.47 20.14 5.00
N LYS A 184 16.46 20.96 4.75
CA LYS A 184 15.82 21.78 5.79
C LYS A 184 15.18 20.98 6.91
N ILE A 185 14.77 19.75 6.65
CA ILE A 185 14.06 18.88 7.60
C ILE A 185 14.85 17.63 7.97
N LEU A 186 15.98 17.40 7.31
CA LEU A 186 16.80 16.21 7.50
C LEU A 186 17.40 16.14 8.91
N ASP A 187 18.20 17.15 9.30
CA ASP A 187 18.91 17.14 10.58
C ASP A 187 17.97 16.93 11.78
N PRO A 188 16.83 17.68 11.90
CA PRO A 188 15.90 17.42 13.00
C PRO A 188 15.26 16.02 12.98
N ASN A 189 15.09 15.42 11.78
CA ASN A 189 14.54 14.05 11.71
C ASN A 189 15.60 13.00 12.06
N LEU A 190 16.85 13.20 11.75
CA LEU A 190 17.95 12.34 12.22
C LEU A 190 18.07 12.42 13.75
N GLU A 191 18.10 13.64 14.29
CA GLU A 191 18.20 13.86 15.74
C GLU A 191 17.05 13.16 16.52
N ILE A 192 15.81 13.27 16.06
CA ILE A 192 14.67 12.63 16.74
C ILE A 192 14.68 11.10 16.58
N LEU A 193 15.17 10.58 15.46
CA LEU A 193 15.35 9.14 15.24
C LEU A 193 16.31 8.58 16.29
N GLU A 194 17.50 9.18 16.41
CA GLU A 194 18.53 8.80 17.37
C GLU A 194 18.05 8.97 18.83
N THR A 195 17.42 10.13 19.14
CA THR A 195 16.93 10.40 20.50
C THR A 195 15.90 9.36 20.95
N ALA A 196 14.94 9.02 20.09
CA ALA A 196 13.94 8.01 20.43
C ALA A 196 14.55 6.60 20.56
N TYR A 197 15.53 6.27 19.75
CA TYR A 197 16.28 5.02 19.83
C TYR A 197 17.04 4.91 21.15
N GLU A 198 17.82 5.93 21.51
CA GLU A 198 18.59 5.98 22.77
C GLU A 198 17.68 5.95 24.00
N GLN A 199 16.58 6.73 23.98
CA GLN A 199 15.62 6.75 25.10
C GLN A 199 15.05 5.35 25.37
N VAL A 200 14.66 4.62 24.33
CA VAL A 200 14.12 3.26 24.50
C VAL A 200 15.16 2.32 25.08
N GLN A 201 16.42 2.41 24.64
CA GLN A 201 17.51 1.59 25.18
C GLN A 201 17.85 1.92 26.65
N GLU A 202 17.67 3.18 27.06
CA GLU A 202 17.94 3.61 28.44
C GLU A 202 16.80 3.26 29.42
N GLU A 203 15.56 3.34 28.97
CA GLU A 203 14.38 3.22 29.82
C GLU A 203 13.81 1.79 29.90
N TYR A 204 14.06 0.96 28.88
CA TYR A 204 13.45 -0.35 28.75
C TYR A 204 14.46 -1.49 28.52
N ASP A 205 14.07 -2.70 28.90
CA ASP A 205 14.77 -3.93 28.52
C ASP A 205 14.41 -4.29 27.05
N VAL A 206 15.27 -3.91 26.15
CA VAL A 206 15.07 -4.12 24.69
C VAL A 206 15.25 -5.58 24.27
N ASP A 207 15.84 -6.40 25.10
CA ASP A 207 16.05 -7.83 24.87
C ASP A 207 14.87 -8.69 25.41
N ALA A 208 13.89 -8.04 26.08
CA ALA A 208 12.76 -8.75 26.65
C ALA A 208 11.81 -9.37 25.59
N PRO A 209 11.45 -8.68 24.48
CA PRO A 209 10.62 -9.27 23.44
C PRO A 209 11.43 -10.20 22.52
N ASP A 210 10.85 -11.36 22.16
CA ASP A 210 11.42 -12.25 21.13
C ASP A 210 10.98 -11.82 19.72
N VAL A 211 11.13 -10.53 19.43
CA VAL A 211 10.79 -9.91 18.13
C VAL A 211 12.01 -9.15 17.62
N SER A 212 12.56 -9.60 16.52
CA SER A 212 13.78 -9.01 15.95
C SER A 212 13.68 -8.88 14.44
N VAL A 213 14.49 -7.98 13.87
CA VAL A 213 14.69 -7.95 12.42
C VAL A 213 15.53 -9.17 12.01
N PRO A 214 15.04 -10.02 11.08
CA PRO A 214 15.81 -11.14 10.57
C PRO A 214 17.12 -10.70 9.92
N THR A 215 18.09 -11.61 9.87
CA THR A 215 19.34 -11.36 9.13
C THR A 215 19.10 -11.56 7.64
N GLY A 216 19.28 -10.51 6.84
CA GLY A 216 19.12 -10.56 5.40
C GLY A 216 20.33 -11.18 4.70
N GLU A 217 20.08 -11.83 3.57
CA GLU A 217 21.12 -12.50 2.76
C GLU A 217 21.26 -11.92 1.34
N HIS A 218 20.39 -10.96 0.94
CA HIS A 218 20.39 -10.43 -0.41
C HIS A 218 21.42 -9.30 -0.58
N ASP A 219 22.34 -9.49 -1.52
CA ASP A 219 23.32 -8.49 -1.97
C ASP A 219 22.85 -7.71 -3.22
N GLU A 220 21.70 -8.07 -3.76
CA GLU A 220 21.22 -7.52 -5.03
C GLU A 220 20.35 -6.27 -4.83
N THR A 221 20.43 -5.35 -5.77
CA THR A 221 19.53 -4.19 -5.79
C THR A 221 18.10 -4.64 -6.06
N GLN A 222 17.23 -4.46 -5.08
CA GLN A 222 15.81 -4.74 -5.16
C GLN A 222 15.00 -3.47 -5.36
N LEU A 223 13.82 -3.59 -5.98
CA LEU A 223 12.86 -2.51 -6.15
C LEU A 223 11.61 -2.79 -5.31
N LEU A 224 11.23 -1.85 -4.46
CA LEU A 224 9.91 -1.88 -3.83
C LEU A 224 8.88 -1.34 -4.82
N MET A 225 8.01 -2.22 -5.29
CA MET A 225 7.04 -1.93 -6.34
C MET A 225 5.68 -2.53 -5.98
N SER A 226 4.61 -1.82 -6.26
CA SER A 226 3.26 -2.36 -6.19
C SER A 226 2.87 -3.09 -7.48
N GLY A 227 1.83 -3.93 -7.42
CA GLY A 227 1.26 -4.53 -8.63
C GLY A 227 0.79 -3.46 -9.64
N SER A 228 0.28 -2.33 -9.17
CA SER A 228 -0.12 -1.20 -10.02
C SER A 228 1.07 -0.56 -10.74
N ASP A 229 2.22 -0.40 -10.06
CA ASP A 229 3.47 0.05 -10.67
C ASP A 229 3.93 -0.95 -11.75
N ALA A 230 3.93 -2.23 -11.41
CA ALA A 230 4.39 -3.31 -12.29
C ALA A 230 3.55 -3.36 -13.57
N ILE A 231 2.22 -3.30 -13.47
CA ILE A 231 1.31 -3.26 -14.63
C ILE A 231 1.60 -2.02 -15.48
N ALA A 232 1.72 -0.85 -14.88
CA ALA A 232 1.94 0.40 -15.60
C ALA A 232 3.30 0.40 -16.34
N TYR A 233 4.37 0.01 -15.67
CA TYR A 233 5.70 -0.04 -16.29
C TYR A 233 5.80 -1.16 -17.32
N GLY A 234 5.20 -2.33 -17.10
CA GLY A 234 5.11 -3.38 -18.11
C GLY A 234 4.39 -2.92 -19.39
N ALA A 235 3.28 -2.19 -19.25
CA ALA A 235 2.57 -1.59 -20.38
C ALA A 235 3.42 -0.55 -21.14
N ILE A 236 4.11 0.32 -20.40
CA ILE A 236 5.00 1.34 -20.98
C ILE A 236 6.14 0.69 -21.79
N ASP A 237 6.78 -0.32 -21.21
CA ASP A 237 7.90 -1.05 -21.84
C ASP A 237 7.46 -1.80 -23.09
N GLU A 238 6.25 -2.32 -23.13
CA GLU A 238 5.70 -2.96 -24.32
C GLU A 238 5.18 -1.95 -25.37
N GLY A 239 5.33 -0.66 -25.09
CA GLY A 239 5.06 0.41 -26.04
C GLY A 239 3.63 0.96 -25.98
N CYS A 240 2.90 0.79 -24.88
CA CYS A 240 1.66 1.51 -24.65
C CYS A 240 1.91 3.02 -24.64
N ARG A 241 1.14 3.77 -25.44
CA ARG A 241 1.28 5.23 -25.57
C ARG A 241 -0.04 5.97 -25.42
N PHE A 242 -1.13 5.24 -25.19
CA PHE A 242 -2.44 5.83 -24.91
C PHE A 242 -3.12 5.12 -23.77
N ILE A 243 -3.60 5.89 -22.82
CA ILE A 243 -4.47 5.40 -21.75
C ILE A 243 -5.67 6.33 -21.58
N SER A 244 -6.83 5.77 -21.41
CA SER A 244 -8.05 6.49 -21.02
C SER A 244 -8.67 5.83 -19.81
N GLY A 245 -9.24 6.63 -18.91
CA GLY A 245 -9.80 6.09 -17.69
C GLY A 245 -10.75 7.02 -16.96
N TYR A 246 -11.68 6.43 -16.22
CA TYR A 246 -12.44 7.05 -15.16
C TYR A 246 -11.84 6.62 -13.82
N PRO A 247 -11.63 7.53 -12.84
CA PRO A 247 -11.00 7.18 -11.57
C PRO A 247 -11.91 6.29 -10.72
N MET A 248 -11.59 5.01 -10.60
CA MET A 248 -12.28 4.05 -9.75
C MET A 248 -11.27 3.18 -9.00
N THR A 249 -11.29 3.24 -7.67
CA THR A 249 -10.38 2.46 -6.82
C THR A 249 -10.65 0.95 -6.95
N PRO A 250 -9.60 0.08 -7.08
CA PRO A 250 -8.16 0.39 -7.01
C PRO A 250 -7.47 0.68 -8.37
N TRP A 251 -8.13 0.58 -9.50
CA TRP A 251 -7.60 0.87 -10.84
C TRP A 251 -6.92 2.26 -10.95
N THR A 252 -7.40 3.24 -10.19
CA THR A 252 -6.90 4.63 -10.24
C THR A 252 -5.38 4.73 -10.05
N GLU A 253 -4.75 3.78 -9.35
CA GLU A 253 -3.30 3.80 -9.14
C GLU A 253 -2.55 3.55 -10.46
N VAL A 254 -2.94 2.55 -11.23
CA VAL A 254 -2.38 2.26 -12.56
C VAL A 254 -2.54 3.49 -13.47
N PHE A 255 -3.75 4.05 -13.50
CA PHE A 255 -4.05 5.23 -14.32
C PHE A 255 -3.18 6.45 -13.93
N THR A 256 -2.96 6.67 -12.64
CA THR A 256 -2.15 7.78 -12.12
C THR A 256 -0.69 7.61 -12.54
N ILE A 257 -0.10 6.42 -12.39
CA ILE A 257 1.29 6.14 -12.76
C ILE A 257 1.47 6.36 -14.26
N MET A 258 0.56 5.85 -15.08
CA MET A 258 0.58 6.04 -16.51
C MET A 258 0.47 7.52 -16.90
N SER A 259 -0.44 8.27 -16.26
CA SER A 259 -0.65 9.69 -16.51
C SER A 259 0.58 10.55 -16.20
N GLN A 260 1.38 10.16 -15.23
CA GLN A 260 2.63 10.84 -14.86
C GLN A 260 3.78 10.54 -15.81
N ASN A 261 3.77 9.39 -16.48
CA ASN A 261 4.89 8.90 -17.27
C ASN A 261 4.68 8.99 -18.79
N LEU A 262 3.47 8.73 -19.30
CA LEU A 262 3.20 8.76 -20.73
C LEU A 262 3.55 10.09 -21.41
N PRO A 263 3.27 11.28 -20.83
CA PRO A 263 3.66 12.54 -21.46
C PRO A 263 5.17 12.71 -21.68
N LYS A 264 6.00 12.03 -20.88
CA LYS A 264 7.46 12.02 -21.02
C LYS A 264 7.96 11.14 -22.18
N LEU A 265 7.05 10.33 -22.73
CA LEU A 265 7.32 9.31 -23.78
C LEU A 265 6.49 9.58 -25.04
N ASP A 266 6.05 10.82 -25.25
CA ASP A 266 5.16 11.25 -26.33
C ASP A 266 3.82 10.47 -26.36
N GLY A 267 3.37 10.00 -25.20
CA GLY A 267 2.10 9.33 -25.01
C GLY A 267 1.03 10.26 -24.45
N ILE A 268 -0.21 9.78 -24.50
CA ILE A 268 -1.41 10.51 -24.07
C ILE A 268 -2.11 9.75 -22.96
N SER A 269 -2.53 10.48 -21.91
CA SER A 269 -3.48 9.99 -20.93
C SER A 269 -4.70 10.89 -20.89
N GLU A 270 -5.88 10.30 -20.94
CA GLU A 270 -7.15 11.04 -20.98
C GLU A 270 -8.07 10.59 -19.87
N GLN A 271 -8.43 11.51 -18.98
CA GLN A 271 -9.46 11.26 -18.00
C GLN A 271 -10.82 11.64 -18.59
N VAL A 272 -11.76 10.71 -18.53
CA VAL A 272 -13.10 10.86 -19.09
C VAL A 272 -14.19 10.76 -18.05
N GLU A 273 -15.44 11.01 -18.47
CA GLU A 273 -16.60 11.12 -17.59
C GLU A 273 -17.10 9.78 -17.06
N ASP A 274 -16.92 8.69 -17.83
CA ASP A 274 -17.37 7.34 -17.47
C ASP A 274 -16.52 6.25 -18.14
N GLU A 275 -16.72 5.00 -17.74
CA GLU A 275 -15.97 3.85 -18.22
C GLU A 275 -16.34 3.45 -19.65
N ILE A 276 -17.53 3.73 -20.12
CA ILE A 276 -17.94 3.46 -21.50
C ILE A 276 -17.08 4.32 -22.43
N ALA A 277 -16.99 5.61 -22.14
CA ALA A 277 -16.15 6.54 -22.88
C ALA A 277 -14.66 6.15 -22.78
N ALA A 278 -14.19 5.73 -21.59
CA ALA A 278 -12.82 5.29 -21.39
C ALA A 278 -12.44 4.12 -22.29
N ALA A 279 -13.23 3.04 -22.25
CA ALA A 279 -12.98 1.86 -23.09
C ALA A 279 -13.11 2.16 -24.59
N ALA A 280 -14.13 2.93 -24.99
CA ALA A 280 -14.34 3.31 -26.39
C ALA A 280 -13.18 4.15 -26.94
N LEU A 281 -12.61 5.07 -26.16
CA LEU A 281 -11.44 5.85 -26.57
C LEU A 281 -10.20 4.96 -26.72
N ALA A 282 -9.97 4.00 -25.84
CA ALA A 282 -8.86 3.06 -25.95
C ALA A 282 -9.00 2.20 -27.21
N VAL A 283 -10.20 1.70 -27.51
CA VAL A 283 -10.50 0.97 -28.76
C VAL A 283 -10.26 1.86 -29.97
N GLY A 284 -10.74 3.12 -29.95
CA GLY A 284 -10.52 4.06 -31.06
C GLY A 284 -9.05 4.40 -31.29
N ALA A 285 -8.28 4.61 -30.23
CA ALA A 285 -6.84 4.86 -30.30
C ALA A 285 -6.09 3.64 -30.86
N SER A 286 -6.46 2.45 -30.42
CA SER A 286 -5.87 1.22 -30.91
C SER A 286 -6.23 0.96 -32.37
N HIS A 287 -7.48 1.20 -32.77
CA HIS A 287 -7.91 1.11 -34.17
C HIS A 287 -7.13 2.08 -35.10
N ALA A 288 -6.71 3.23 -34.55
CA ALA A 288 -5.85 4.18 -35.21
C ALA A 288 -4.35 3.78 -35.23
N GLY A 289 -3.98 2.64 -34.64
CA GLY A 289 -2.63 2.07 -34.67
C GLY A 289 -1.74 2.41 -33.47
N VAL A 290 -2.30 2.91 -32.40
CA VAL A 290 -1.55 3.21 -31.15
C VAL A 290 -1.79 2.09 -30.15
N LYS A 291 -0.74 1.56 -29.53
CA LYS A 291 -0.94 0.64 -28.39
C LYS A 291 -1.65 1.35 -27.26
N ALA A 292 -2.86 0.89 -26.94
CA ALA A 292 -3.79 1.55 -26.04
C ALA A 292 -4.30 0.62 -24.94
N MET A 293 -4.58 1.21 -23.79
CA MET A 293 -5.21 0.53 -22.68
C MET A 293 -6.27 1.40 -21.99
N SER A 294 -7.15 0.74 -21.26
CA SER A 294 -8.08 1.32 -20.31
C SER A 294 -8.26 0.36 -19.13
N GLY A 295 -9.07 0.71 -18.19
CA GLY A 295 -9.39 -0.18 -17.07
C GLY A 295 -10.40 0.43 -16.11
N SER A 296 -10.87 -0.40 -15.22
CA SER A 296 -11.72 -0.02 -14.10
C SER A 296 -11.73 -1.08 -13.00
N SER A 297 -12.77 -1.13 -12.22
CA SER A 297 -12.98 -2.04 -11.12
C SER A 297 -14.48 -2.36 -10.98
N GLY A 298 -14.84 -3.62 -10.81
CA GLY A 298 -16.19 -4.06 -10.47
C GLY A 298 -17.29 -3.48 -11.36
N GLY A 299 -18.16 -2.64 -10.77
CA GLY A 299 -19.26 -2.02 -11.49
C GLY A 299 -18.85 -1.14 -12.66
N GLY A 300 -17.67 -0.53 -12.61
CA GLY A 300 -17.12 0.25 -13.74
C GLY A 300 -16.71 -0.65 -14.90
N PHE A 301 -16.07 -1.79 -14.61
CA PHE A 301 -15.75 -2.77 -15.65
C PHE A 301 -17.03 -3.33 -16.32
N ALA A 302 -18.11 -3.49 -15.56
CA ALA A 302 -19.40 -3.91 -16.11
C ALA A 302 -19.93 -2.93 -17.20
N LEU A 303 -19.61 -1.65 -17.11
CA LEU A 303 -19.95 -0.66 -18.14
C LEU A 303 -19.09 -0.79 -19.41
N MET A 304 -17.94 -1.44 -19.32
CA MET A 304 -17.03 -1.66 -20.47
C MET A 304 -17.41 -2.85 -21.35
N SER A 305 -18.45 -3.61 -21.01
CA SER A 305 -18.82 -4.85 -21.70
C SER A 305 -19.07 -4.61 -23.20
N GLU A 306 -19.82 -3.59 -23.59
CA GLU A 306 -20.12 -3.32 -24.99
C GLU A 306 -18.89 -2.82 -25.78
N PRO A 307 -18.08 -1.86 -25.30
CA PRO A 307 -16.82 -1.51 -25.96
C PRO A 307 -15.83 -2.68 -26.09
N LEU A 308 -15.80 -3.61 -25.12
CA LEU A 308 -15.00 -4.83 -25.19
C LEU A 308 -15.42 -5.72 -26.37
N GLU A 309 -16.72 -5.92 -26.55
CA GLU A 309 -17.27 -6.70 -27.67
C GLU A 309 -17.11 -5.97 -29.01
N LEU A 310 -17.21 -4.64 -29.04
CA LEU A 310 -16.87 -3.85 -30.22
C LEU A 310 -15.43 -4.07 -30.64
N ALA A 311 -14.49 -4.12 -29.71
CA ALA A 311 -13.09 -4.37 -30.01
C ALA A 311 -12.90 -5.74 -30.71
N GLU A 312 -13.59 -6.78 -30.24
CA GLU A 312 -13.57 -8.08 -30.87
C GLU A 312 -14.19 -8.05 -32.29
N MET A 313 -15.39 -7.48 -32.40
CA MET A 313 -16.09 -7.43 -33.70
C MET A 313 -15.33 -6.64 -34.79
N THR A 314 -14.48 -5.70 -34.35
CA THR A 314 -13.66 -4.89 -35.27
C THR A 314 -12.22 -5.40 -35.40
N GLU A 315 -11.90 -6.55 -34.78
CA GLU A 315 -10.54 -7.10 -34.69
C GLU A 315 -9.51 -6.04 -34.22
N THR A 316 -9.93 -5.23 -33.23
CA THR A 316 -9.11 -4.14 -32.70
C THR A 316 -8.45 -4.60 -31.39
N PRO A 317 -7.11 -4.70 -31.35
CA PRO A 317 -6.41 -5.08 -30.14
C PRO A 317 -6.56 -4.00 -29.06
N VAL A 318 -6.86 -4.39 -27.85
CA VAL A 318 -6.90 -3.48 -26.69
C VAL A 318 -6.58 -4.25 -25.41
N VAL A 319 -5.92 -3.60 -24.47
CA VAL A 319 -5.71 -4.16 -23.13
C VAL A 319 -6.63 -3.43 -22.16
N LEU A 320 -7.43 -4.20 -21.42
CA LEU A 320 -8.26 -3.69 -20.35
C LEU A 320 -7.77 -4.24 -19.00
N ILE A 321 -7.74 -3.38 -18.00
CA ILE A 321 -7.39 -3.78 -16.64
C ILE A 321 -8.66 -3.90 -15.81
N GLU A 322 -8.85 -5.05 -15.16
CA GLU A 322 -9.84 -5.22 -14.10
C GLU A 322 -9.15 -5.34 -12.74
N ALA A 323 -9.11 -4.25 -12.02
CA ALA A 323 -8.61 -4.23 -10.65
C ALA A 323 -9.72 -4.62 -9.69
N MET A 324 -9.79 -5.90 -9.33
CA MET A 324 -10.90 -6.50 -8.59
C MET A 324 -11.10 -5.91 -7.19
N ARG A 325 -12.34 -5.78 -6.79
CA ARG A 325 -12.74 -5.36 -5.45
C ARG A 325 -14.03 -6.06 -5.02
N ALA A 326 -14.29 -6.05 -3.70
CA ALA A 326 -15.51 -6.65 -3.16
C ALA A 326 -16.78 -6.01 -3.76
N GLY A 327 -17.65 -6.83 -4.31
CA GLY A 327 -18.96 -6.46 -4.91
C GLY A 327 -20.14 -6.89 -4.02
N PRO A 328 -21.38 -6.91 -4.54
CA PRO A 328 -21.81 -6.41 -5.85
C PRO A 328 -22.01 -4.87 -5.89
N SER A 329 -22.31 -4.34 -7.10
CA SER A 329 -22.54 -2.90 -7.39
C SER A 329 -21.30 -2.05 -7.00
N THR A 330 -21.48 -0.95 -6.28
CA THR A 330 -20.35 -0.13 -5.82
C THR A 330 -19.39 -0.91 -4.92
N GLY A 331 -19.91 -1.88 -4.17
CA GLY A 331 -19.13 -2.76 -3.31
C GLY A 331 -18.32 -2.03 -2.25
N MET A 332 -17.16 -2.57 -1.95
CA MET A 332 -16.21 -1.97 -1.00
C MET A 332 -14.92 -1.57 -1.72
N PRO A 333 -14.77 -0.29 -2.10
CA PRO A 333 -13.69 0.17 -2.98
C PRO A 333 -12.26 -0.12 -2.49
N THR A 334 -12.07 -0.21 -1.17
CA THR A 334 -10.76 -0.41 -0.54
C THR A 334 -10.55 -1.82 0.01
N LYS A 335 -11.43 -2.77 -0.34
CA LYS A 335 -11.34 -4.17 0.07
C LYS A 335 -11.16 -5.05 -1.16
N PRO A 336 -9.98 -5.66 -1.33
CA PRO A 336 -9.71 -6.56 -2.44
C PRO A 336 -10.51 -7.86 -2.28
N GLU A 337 -11.10 -8.32 -3.37
CA GLU A 337 -11.79 -9.60 -3.46
C GLU A 337 -11.80 -10.05 -4.93
N GLN A 338 -11.74 -11.35 -5.18
CA GLN A 338 -11.79 -11.91 -6.54
C GLN A 338 -13.21 -12.24 -6.99
N SER A 339 -14.21 -11.43 -6.62
CA SER A 339 -15.62 -11.65 -6.96
C SER A 339 -15.96 -11.34 -8.41
N ASP A 340 -15.11 -10.61 -9.12
CA ASP A 340 -15.34 -10.18 -10.51
C ASP A 340 -14.86 -11.16 -11.56
N LEU A 341 -14.16 -12.23 -11.19
CA LEU A 341 -13.50 -13.16 -12.14
C LEU A 341 -14.48 -13.79 -13.13
N GLU A 342 -15.63 -14.29 -12.66
CA GLU A 342 -16.64 -14.87 -13.56
C GLU A 342 -17.23 -13.83 -14.49
N HIS A 343 -17.42 -12.60 -14.02
CA HIS A 343 -17.88 -11.49 -14.86
C HIS A 343 -16.87 -11.18 -15.98
N VAL A 344 -15.57 -11.11 -15.66
CA VAL A 344 -14.51 -10.92 -16.66
C VAL A 344 -14.49 -12.03 -17.72
N LEU A 345 -14.65 -13.27 -17.28
CA LEU A 345 -14.63 -14.42 -18.18
C LEU A 345 -15.85 -14.51 -19.12
N TYR A 346 -17.04 -14.12 -18.62
CA TYR A 346 -18.29 -14.40 -19.32
C TYR A 346 -19.09 -13.16 -19.72
N THR A 347 -18.57 -11.95 -19.49
CA THR A 347 -19.27 -10.71 -19.88
C THR A 347 -19.39 -10.61 -21.39
N SER A 348 -20.51 -11.07 -21.95
CA SER A 348 -20.83 -11.01 -23.38
C SER A 348 -22.31 -11.26 -23.62
N GLN A 349 -22.85 -10.64 -24.65
CA GLN A 349 -24.21 -10.92 -25.16
C GLN A 349 -24.19 -11.91 -26.33
N GLY A 350 -23.02 -12.37 -26.78
CA GLY A 350 -22.85 -13.31 -27.88
C GLY A 350 -21.61 -14.17 -27.69
N ASP A 351 -21.23 -14.89 -28.73
CA ASP A 351 -19.96 -15.62 -28.76
C ASP A 351 -18.82 -14.62 -28.87
N SER A 352 -17.99 -14.55 -27.85
CA SER A 352 -16.90 -13.57 -27.73
C SER A 352 -15.60 -14.25 -27.30
N GLN A 353 -14.50 -13.84 -27.93
CA GLN A 353 -13.16 -14.33 -27.63
C GLN A 353 -12.32 -13.25 -26.97
N ARG A 354 -11.65 -13.61 -25.90
CA ARG A 354 -10.73 -12.73 -25.16
C ARG A 354 -9.64 -13.54 -24.48
N VAL A 355 -8.54 -12.92 -24.18
CA VAL A 355 -7.53 -13.47 -23.27
C VAL A 355 -7.76 -12.86 -21.91
N VAL A 356 -7.68 -13.68 -20.85
CA VAL A 356 -7.69 -13.22 -19.47
C VAL A 356 -6.41 -13.70 -18.79
N LEU A 357 -5.67 -12.78 -18.22
CA LEU A 357 -4.44 -13.02 -17.49
C LEU A 357 -4.65 -12.60 -16.02
N ALA A 358 -4.09 -13.37 -15.08
CA ALA A 358 -4.26 -13.14 -13.65
C ALA A 358 -2.92 -13.32 -12.93
N PRO A 359 -2.11 -12.25 -12.79
CA PRO A 359 -0.83 -12.32 -12.11
C PRO A 359 -1.01 -12.60 -10.61
N GLY A 360 -0.13 -13.43 -10.05
CA GLY A 360 -0.10 -13.76 -8.62
C GLY A 360 0.98 -13.02 -7.85
N THR A 361 2.00 -12.48 -8.54
CA THR A 361 3.10 -11.71 -7.91
C THR A 361 3.31 -10.39 -8.64
N VAL A 362 4.14 -9.52 -8.06
CA VAL A 362 4.52 -8.22 -8.67
C VAL A 362 5.31 -8.44 -9.97
N GLU A 363 6.22 -9.42 -9.98
CA GLU A 363 6.99 -9.80 -11.16
C GLU A 363 6.07 -10.32 -12.27
N GLU A 364 5.12 -11.18 -11.91
CA GLU A 364 4.12 -11.66 -12.88
C GLU A 364 3.24 -10.52 -13.39
N ALA A 365 2.89 -9.55 -12.55
CA ALA A 365 2.11 -8.39 -12.98
C ALA A 365 2.85 -7.58 -14.06
N TYR A 366 4.16 -7.40 -13.92
CA TYR A 366 4.98 -6.76 -14.94
C TYR A 366 5.06 -7.58 -16.25
N GLU A 367 5.41 -8.87 -16.14
CA GLU A 367 5.56 -9.73 -17.30
C GLU A 367 4.23 -10.01 -18.00
N GLN A 368 3.14 -10.22 -17.25
CA GLN A 368 1.82 -10.46 -17.84
C GLN A 368 1.21 -9.18 -18.44
N SER A 369 1.54 -7.99 -17.91
CA SER A 369 1.18 -6.73 -18.56
C SER A 369 1.80 -6.63 -19.95
N ARG A 370 3.09 -6.95 -20.08
CA ARG A 370 3.76 -7.02 -21.40
C ARG A 370 3.13 -8.09 -22.30
N LEU A 371 2.89 -9.28 -21.75
CA LEU A 371 2.27 -10.38 -22.47
C LEU A 371 0.87 -10.02 -22.98
N ALA A 372 0.08 -9.28 -22.17
CA ALA A 372 -1.26 -8.84 -22.56
C ALA A 372 -1.23 -8.03 -23.87
N PHE A 373 -0.31 -7.08 -24.00
CA PHE A 373 -0.14 -6.32 -25.25
C PHE A 373 0.33 -7.19 -26.39
N ARG A 374 1.27 -8.12 -26.17
CA ARG A 374 1.74 -9.03 -27.23
C ARG A 374 0.60 -9.87 -27.76
N LEU A 375 -0.17 -10.51 -26.88
CA LEU A 375 -1.30 -11.35 -27.27
C LEU A 375 -2.40 -10.54 -27.96
N ALA A 376 -2.77 -9.37 -27.42
CA ALA A 376 -3.77 -8.53 -28.03
C ALA A 376 -3.39 -8.15 -29.46
N TYR A 377 -2.17 -7.67 -29.68
CA TYR A 377 -1.73 -7.16 -30.98
C TYR A 377 -1.31 -8.26 -32.01
N GLU A 378 -0.89 -9.44 -31.50
CA GLU A 378 -0.60 -10.57 -32.36
C GLU A 378 -1.87 -11.25 -32.91
N TYR A 379 -2.86 -11.43 -32.02
CA TYR A 379 -4.10 -12.12 -32.35
C TYR A 379 -5.26 -11.19 -32.72
N GLN A 380 -5.10 -9.87 -32.53
CA GLN A 380 -6.12 -8.84 -32.76
C GLN A 380 -7.40 -9.07 -31.99
N ILE A 381 -7.25 -9.38 -30.71
CA ILE A 381 -8.34 -9.62 -29.76
C ILE A 381 -8.16 -8.78 -28.49
N PRO A 382 -9.24 -8.45 -27.78
CA PRO A 382 -9.11 -7.81 -26.49
C PRO A 382 -8.47 -8.75 -25.46
N THR A 383 -7.57 -8.20 -24.65
CA THR A 383 -6.93 -8.90 -23.54
C THR A 383 -7.24 -8.20 -22.24
N ILE A 384 -7.61 -8.95 -21.21
CA ILE A 384 -7.93 -8.45 -19.87
C ILE A 384 -6.86 -8.94 -18.90
N LEU A 385 -6.39 -8.03 -18.05
CA LEU A 385 -5.41 -8.32 -17.02
C LEU A 385 -5.97 -7.87 -15.67
#